data_e285fbd39d3af6c1dbb01e363949eb1c
#
_entry.id   e285fbd39d3af6c1dbb01e363949eb1c
#
_cell.length_a   1.000
_cell.length_b   1.000
_cell.length_c   1.000
_cell.angle_alpha   90.00
_cell.angle_beta   90.00
_cell.angle_gamma   90.00
#
_symmetry.space_group_name_H-M   'P 1'
#
loop_
_entity.id
_entity.type
_entity.pdbx_description
1 polymer ?
#
loop_
_entity_poly.entity_id
_entity_poly.type
_entity_poly.pdbx_seq_one_letter_code
_entity_poly.pdbx_strand_id
1 'polypeptide(L)' 'MKNCKQCKKEFEAKEEFDMFCGDECKQEALADLDKDSDE' A
#
# COMPACT_ATOMS: atom_id res chain seq x y z
N MET A 1 -9.29 -11.20 5.89
CA MET A 1 -7.95 -10.64 5.74
C MET A 1 -7.67 -10.31 4.29
N LYS A 2 -6.75 -9.42 4.06
CA LYS A 2 -6.44 -9.00 2.71
C LYS A 2 -4.94 -9.13 2.44
N ASN A 3 -4.58 -8.99 1.19
CA ASN A 3 -3.18 -9.08 0.80
C ASN A 3 -2.63 -7.69 0.52
N CYS A 4 -1.47 -7.42 1.06
CA CYS A 4 -0.82 -6.13 0.83
C CYS A 4 -0.49 -5.97 -0.65
N LYS A 5 -0.74 -4.79 -1.18
CA LYS A 5 -0.47 -4.53 -2.58
C LYS A 5 1.00 -4.20 -2.82
N GLN A 6 1.73 -3.96 -1.76
CA GLN A 6 3.13 -3.60 -1.89
C GLN A 6 4.03 -4.82 -1.66
N CYS A 7 3.90 -5.46 -0.51
CA CYS A 7 4.73 -6.61 -0.20
C CYS A 7 4.03 -7.94 -0.46
N LYS A 8 2.77 -7.90 -0.79
CA LYS A 8 2.02 -9.11 -1.13
C LYS A 8 1.87 -10.05 0.03
N LYS A 9 1.92 -9.54 1.23
CA LYS A 9 1.75 -10.39 2.41
C LYS A 9 0.34 -10.23 2.95
N GLU A 10 -0.15 -11.28 3.56
CA GLU A 10 -1.48 -11.25 4.13
C GLU A 10 -1.48 -10.44 5.43
N PHE A 11 -2.46 -9.59 5.60
CA PHE A 11 -2.56 -8.77 6.79
C PHE A 11 -4.03 -8.58 7.16
N GLU A 12 -4.25 -8.13 8.37
CA GLU A 12 -5.61 -7.91 8.85
C GLU A 12 -6.02 -6.49 8.53
N ALA A 13 -6.87 -6.34 7.55
CA ALA A 13 -7.34 -5.02 7.14
C ALA A 13 -8.49 -4.59 8.03
N LYS A 14 -8.39 -3.40 8.58
CA LYS A 14 -9.46 -2.89 9.43
C LYS A 14 -10.61 -2.35 8.60
N GLU A 15 -10.32 -1.87 7.42
CA GLU A 15 -11.34 -1.33 6.57
C GLU A 15 -11.20 -1.90 5.18
N GLU A 16 -12.24 -1.75 4.41
CA GLU A 16 -12.24 -2.35 3.08
C GLU A 16 -11.21 -1.72 2.18
N PHE A 17 -10.98 -0.43 2.32
CA PHE A 17 -10.03 0.23 1.43
C PHE A 17 -8.59 0.12 1.94
N ASP A 18 -8.37 -0.62 3.00
CA ASP A 18 -7.01 -0.87 3.46
C ASP A 18 -6.33 -1.82 2.48
N MET A 19 -5.36 -1.34 1.77
CA MET A 19 -4.67 -2.15 0.76
C MET A 19 -3.24 -2.46 1.13
N PHE A 20 -2.74 -1.91 2.22
CA PHE A 20 -1.36 -2.11 2.61
C PHE A 20 -1.30 -2.64 4.02
N CYS A 21 -0.30 -3.47 4.28
CA CYS A 21 -0.16 -4.08 5.59
C CYS A 21 0.31 -3.07 6.63
N GLY A 22 0.88 -1.97 6.20
CA GLY A 22 1.36 -0.97 7.14
C GLY A 22 1.58 0.36 6.45
N ASP A 23 1.91 1.33 7.28
CA ASP A 23 2.14 2.67 6.76
C ASP A 23 3.35 2.70 5.84
N GLU A 24 4.33 1.88 6.12
CA GLU A 24 5.54 1.85 5.31
C GLU A 24 5.20 1.49 3.87
N CYS A 25 4.46 0.42 3.69
CA CYS A 25 4.10 0.01 2.35
C CYS A 25 3.25 1.07 1.67
N LYS A 26 2.39 1.69 2.43
CA LYS A 26 1.54 2.75 1.88
C LYS A 26 2.40 3.91 1.39
N GLN A 27 3.36 4.31 2.18
CA GLN A 27 4.23 5.42 1.81
C GLN A 27 5.03 5.10 0.57
N GLU A 28 5.52 3.88 0.48
CA GLU A 28 6.27 3.48 -0.69
C GLU A 28 5.42 3.55 -1.94
N ALA A 29 4.19 3.10 -1.84
CA ALA A 29 3.29 3.13 -2.98
C ALA A 29 3.01 4.57 -3.39
N LEU A 30 2.82 5.44 -2.44
CA LEU A 30 2.56 6.83 -2.72
C LEU A 30 3.77 7.48 -3.38
N ALA A 31 4.95 7.13 -2.92
CA ALA A 31 6.16 7.69 -3.47
C ALA A 31 6.31 7.28 -4.93
N ASP A 32 5.93 6.06 -5.23
CA ASP A 32 6.01 5.59 -6.60
C ASP A 32 5.07 6.39 -7.51
N LEU A 33 3.87 6.64 -7.00
CA LEU A 33 2.91 7.42 -7.77
C LEU A 33 3.41 8.85 -7.98
N ASP A 34 3.97 9.41 -6.95
CA ASP A 34 4.45 10.78 -7.03
C ASP A 34 5.57 10.89 -8.06
N LYS A 35 6.43 9.88 -8.10
CA LYS A 35 7.51 9.90 -9.05
C LYS A 35 6.98 9.86 -10.47
N ASP A 36 5.96 9.11 -10.69
CA ASP A 36 5.40 8.99 -12.03
C ASP A 36 4.78 10.30 -12.48
N SER A 37 4.18 11.02 -11.59
CA SER A 37 3.50 12.26 -11.97
C SER A 37 4.47 13.42 -12.14
N ASP A 38 5.71 13.25 -11.86
CA ASP A 38 6.65 14.31 -12.02
C ASP A 38 6.85 14.62 -13.47
N GLU A 39 6.73 15.19 -14.15
CA GLU A 39 6.88 15.48 -15.44
C GLU A 39 7.56 16.46 -15.74
#